data_2a88ffabbf0527341df455e16753096f
#
_entry.id   2a88ffabbf0527341df455e16753096f
#
_cell.length_a   1.000
_cell.length_b   1.000
_cell.length_c   1.000
_cell.angle_alpha   90.00
_cell.angle_beta   90.00
_cell.angle_gamma   90.00
#
_symmetry.space_group_name_H-M   'P 1'
#
loop_
_entity.id
_entity.type
_entity.pdbx_description
1 polymer ?
#
loop_
_entity_poly.entity_id
_entity_poly.type
_entity_poly.pdbx_seq_one_letter_code
_entity_poly.pdbx_strand_id
1 'polypeptide(L)'
;MSSKMIGPRLKELRQSMKLSQWKMAELLCVSQSSIDRYERNTARPTAENFLVYADYFDVSLDYIFGRCDDPQGKLYEHRPRVEQGNPDLKLFVDMCFDPASPMSERLKEVLTKMLEEAEQEK
;
A
#
# COMPACT_ATOMS: atom_id res chain seq x y z
N MET A 1 2.61 23.18 -0.36
CA MET A 1 3.02 21.88 -0.89
C MET A 1 4.53 21.78 -0.85
N SER A 2 5.04 20.77 -0.20
CA SER A 2 6.48 20.71 0.04
C SER A 2 7.15 19.66 -0.85
N SER A 3 7.71 20.12 -1.99
CA SER A 3 8.53 19.25 -2.83
C SER A 3 9.75 18.70 -2.08
N LYS A 4 10.08 19.28 -0.92
CA LYS A 4 11.17 18.82 -0.06
C LYS A 4 10.91 17.45 0.57
N MET A 5 9.65 17.03 0.61
CA MET A 5 9.29 15.73 1.18
C MET A 5 9.58 14.55 0.25
N ILE A 6 9.72 14.80 -1.04
CA ILE A 6 9.88 13.73 -2.03
C ILE A 6 11.12 12.90 -1.74
N GLY A 7 12.29 13.53 -1.69
CA GLY A 7 13.56 12.83 -1.47
C GLY A 7 13.58 12.02 -0.18
N PRO A 8 13.30 12.65 0.97
CA PRO A 8 13.25 11.92 2.24
C PRO A 8 12.27 10.75 2.26
N ARG A 9 11.10 10.90 1.63
CA ARG A 9 10.13 9.80 1.58
C ARG A 9 10.59 8.65 0.70
N LEU A 10 11.21 8.93 -0.44
CA LEU A 10 11.79 7.89 -1.28
C LEU A 10 12.88 7.12 -0.52
N LYS A 11 13.72 7.82 0.21
CA LYS A 11 14.75 7.20 1.04
C LYS A 11 14.15 6.34 2.14
N GLU A 12 13.15 6.87 2.83
CA GLU A 12 12.45 6.15 3.90
C GLU A 12 11.82 4.86 3.38
N LEU A 13 11.13 4.92 2.23
CA LEU A 13 10.55 3.73 1.62
C LEU A 13 11.62 2.69 1.29
N ARG A 14 12.71 3.11 0.67
CA ARG A 14 13.80 2.20 0.35
C ARG A 14 14.36 1.54 1.60
N GLN A 15 14.62 2.32 2.63
CA GLN A 15 15.16 1.83 3.90
C GLN A 15 14.19 0.93 4.64
N SER A 16 12.87 1.16 4.49
CA SER A 16 11.86 0.34 5.14
C SER A 16 11.92 -1.12 4.72
N MET A 17 12.37 -1.38 3.51
CA MET A 17 12.55 -2.74 2.99
C MET A 17 14.01 -3.15 2.95
N LYS A 18 14.89 -2.40 3.60
CA LYS A 18 16.33 -2.67 3.71
C LYS A 18 17.00 -2.81 2.33
N LEU A 19 16.53 -2.04 1.36
CA LEU A 19 17.12 -2.02 0.02
C LEU A 19 18.29 -1.04 -0.03
N SER A 20 19.36 -1.43 -0.74
CA SER A 20 20.45 -0.52 -1.04
C SER A 20 20.07 0.41 -2.19
N GLN A 21 20.79 1.53 -2.33
CA GLN A 21 20.62 2.41 -3.49
C GLN A 21 20.91 1.67 -4.80
N TRP A 22 21.86 0.74 -4.79
CA TRP A 22 22.17 -0.08 -5.96
C TRP A 22 20.98 -0.95 -6.36
N LYS A 23 20.35 -1.59 -5.39
CA LYS A 23 19.19 -2.44 -5.66
C LYS A 23 18.02 -1.61 -6.18
N MET A 24 17.80 -0.44 -5.59
CA MET A 24 16.73 0.46 -6.04
C MET A 24 17.01 0.92 -7.48
N ALA A 25 18.28 1.20 -7.80
CA ALA A 25 18.68 1.58 -9.15
C ALA A 25 18.36 0.49 -10.16
N GLU A 26 18.58 -0.77 -9.81
CA GLU A 26 18.21 -1.90 -10.67
C GLU A 26 16.69 -1.93 -10.91
N LEU A 27 15.89 -1.73 -9.87
CA LEU A 27 14.44 -1.76 -9.99
C LEU A 27 13.92 -0.65 -10.90
N LEU A 28 14.56 0.50 -10.89
CA LEU A 28 14.17 1.65 -11.71
C LEU A 28 14.88 1.72 -13.05
N CYS A 29 15.86 0.85 -13.30
CA CYS A 29 16.70 0.87 -14.50
C CYS A 29 17.43 2.21 -14.65
N VAL A 30 17.97 2.74 -13.56
CA VAL A 30 18.75 3.98 -13.54
C VAL A 30 20.07 3.72 -12.83
N SER A 31 20.96 4.74 -12.82
CA SER A 31 22.21 4.62 -12.11
C SER A 31 22.04 4.80 -10.60
N GLN A 32 22.95 4.26 -9.81
CA GLN A 32 22.94 4.46 -8.36
C GLN A 32 23.06 5.96 -8.03
N SER A 33 23.84 6.71 -8.78
CA SER A 33 23.96 8.15 -8.54
C SER A 33 22.64 8.89 -8.77
N SER A 34 21.79 8.38 -9.68
CA SER A 34 20.44 8.94 -9.85
C SER A 34 19.61 8.75 -8.61
N ILE A 35 19.64 7.55 -8.00
CA ILE A 35 18.91 7.30 -6.75
C ILE A 35 19.38 8.24 -5.65
N ASP A 36 20.68 8.43 -5.51
CA ASP A 36 21.23 9.36 -4.53
C ASP A 36 20.69 10.79 -4.73
N ARG A 37 20.68 11.25 -5.98
CA ARG A 37 20.15 12.58 -6.30
C ARG A 37 18.66 12.70 -6.01
N TYR A 38 17.89 11.67 -6.31
CA TYR A 38 16.45 11.67 -5.99
C TYR A 38 16.23 11.82 -4.48
N GLU A 39 16.98 11.07 -3.68
CA GLU A 39 16.85 11.09 -2.23
C GLU A 39 17.34 12.39 -1.60
N ARG A 40 18.25 13.10 -2.27
CA ARG A 40 18.75 14.41 -1.83
C ARG A 40 17.95 15.59 -2.37
N ASN A 41 16.89 15.33 -3.15
CA ASN A 41 16.10 16.38 -3.81
C ASN A 41 16.87 17.21 -4.84
N THR A 42 17.97 16.68 -5.38
CA THR A 42 18.74 17.36 -6.42
C THR A 42 18.32 16.97 -7.83
N ALA A 43 17.52 15.92 -7.95
CA ALA A 43 16.90 15.50 -9.22
C ALA A 43 15.54 14.91 -8.92
N ARG A 44 14.71 14.73 -9.94
CA ARG A 44 13.38 14.13 -9.82
C ARG A 44 13.30 12.88 -10.68
N PRO A 45 12.71 11.78 -10.16
CA PRO A 45 12.36 10.65 -11.00
C PRO A 45 11.38 11.05 -12.10
N THR A 46 11.38 10.29 -13.19
CA THR A 46 10.35 10.44 -14.21
C THR A 46 8.99 10.01 -13.64
N ALA A 47 7.90 10.38 -14.32
CA ALA A 47 6.57 9.95 -13.90
C ALA A 47 6.49 8.42 -13.82
N GLU A 48 7.08 7.72 -14.77
CA GLU A 48 7.12 6.26 -14.79
C GLU A 48 7.86 5.69 -13.58
N ASN A 49 8.98 6.29 -13.22
CA ASN A 49 9.75 5.85 -12.05
C ASN A 49 9.02 6.15 -10.75
N PHE A 50 8.28 7.26 -10.66
CA PHE A 50 7.40 7.49 -9.51
C PHE A 50 6.36 6.41 -9.38
N LEU A 51 5.78 5.95 -10.50
CA LEU A 51 4.81 4.84 -10.47
C LEU A 51 5.44 3.54 -10.00
N VAL A 52 6.69 3.27 -10.38
CA VAL A 52 7.40 2.09 -9.88
C VAL A 52 7.55 2.16 -8.36
N TYR A 53 7.93 3.31 -7.81
CA TYR A 53 8.00 3.50 -6.36
C TYR A 53 6.64 3.24 -5.71
N ALA A 54 5.59 3.86 -6.25
CA ALA A 54 4.25 3.74 -5.68
C ALA A 54 3.76 2.30 -5.70
N ASP A 55 3.97 1.59 -6.80
CA ASP A 55 3.51 0.21 -6.96
C ASP A 55 4.36 -0.78 -6.16
N TYR A 56 5.68 -0.59 -6.16
CA TYR A 56 6.58 -1.50 -5.44
C TYR A 56 6.38 -1.44 -3.93
N PHE A 57 6.23 -0.25 -3.38
CA PHE A 57 6.06 -0.05 -1.94
C PHE A 57 4.59 0.02 -1.53
N ASP A 58 3.68 -0.07 -2.49
CA ASP A 58 2.24 0.02 -2.28
C ASP A 58 1.85 1.27 -1.49
N VAL A 59 2.29 2.42 -1.96
CA VAL A 59 1.96 3.72 -1.38
C VAL A 59 1.35 4.62 -2.44
N SER A 60 0.63 5.66 -2.01
CA SER A 60 0.06 6.63 -2.94
C SER A 60 1.12 7.63 -3.39
N LEU A 61 0.92 8.20 -4.59
CA LEU A 61 1.77 9.31 -5.05
C LEU A 61 1.60 10.53 -4.16
N ASP A 62 0.41 10.74 -3.61
CA ASP A 62 0.17 11.84 -2.67
C ASP A 62 1.07 11.73 -1.45
N TYR A 63 1.27 10.52 -0.93
CA TYR A 63 2.20 10.29 0.16
C TYR A 63 3.64 10.64 -0.26
N ILE A 64 4.09 10.15 -1.42
CA ILE A 64 5.44 10.41 -1.91
C ILE A 64 5.68 11.91 -2.09
N PHE A 65 4.69 12.63 -2.62
CA PHE A 65 4.80 14.06 -2.87
C PHE A 65 4.60 14.92 -1.61
N GLY A 66 4.27 14.30 -0.49
CA GLY A 66 4.09 15.02 0.76
C GLY A 66 2.75 15.71 0.91
N ARG A 67 1.75 15.35 0.09
CA ARG A 67 0.41 15.90 0.18
C ARG A 67 -0.41 15.31 1.31
N CYS A 68 -0.04 14.12 1.75
CA CYS A 68 -0.64 13.49 2.92
C CYS A 68 0.43 12.72 3.67
N ASP A 69 0.16 12.40 4.94
CA ASP A 69 1.08 11.66 5.80
C ASP A 69 0.73 10.18 5.89
N ASP A 70 -0.37 9.77 5.30
CA ASP A 70 -0.84 8.38 5.30
C ASP A 70 -0.41 7.73 3.98
N PRO A 71 0.34 6.61 4.00
CA PRO A 71 0.81 5.95 2.79
C PRO A 71 -0.29 5.51 1.82
N GLN A 72 -1.41 5.02 2.30
CA GLN A 72 -2.61 4.70 1.51
C GLN A 72 -2.34 4.04 0.15
N GLY A 73 -1.69 2.88 0.14
CA GLY A 73 -1.49 2.11 -1.08
C GLY A 73 -2.80 1.51 -1.61
N LYS A 74 -2.74 0.88 -2.78
CA LYS A 74 -3.90 0.29 -3.42
C LYS A 74 -4.61 -0.74 -2.55
N LEU A 75 -3.84 -1.54 -1.84
CA LEU A 75 -4.42 -2.54 -0.92
C LEU A 75 -5.12 -1.88 0.25
N TYR A 76 -4.64 -0.73 0.68
CA TYR A 76 -5.24 0.02 1.78
C TYR A 76 -6.54 0.69 1.36
N GLU A 77 -6.56 1.33 0.20
CA GLU A 77 -7.72 2.08 -0.29
C GLU A 77 -8.81 1.19 -0.89
N HIS A 78 -8.45 -0.01 -1.30
CA HIS A 78 -9.35 -0.89 -1.99
C HIS A 78 -10.30 -1.59 -1.02
N ARG A 79 -11.42 -0.95 -0.74
CA ARG A 79 -12.51 -1.58 0.00
C ARG A 79 -13.33 -2.41 -0.97
N PRO A 80 -13.47 -3.72 -0.72
CA PRO A 80 -14.36 -4.53 -1.54
C PRO A 80 -15.78 -3.96 -1.53
N ARG A 81 -16.38 -3.81 -2.70
CA ARG A 81 -17.77 -3.34 -2.80
C ARG A 81 -18.71 -4.51 -2.60
N VAL A 82 -18.86 -4.94 -1.37
CA VAL A 82 -19.75 -6.06 -1.02
C VAL A 82 -21.06 -5.58 -0.42
N GLU A 83 -21.29 -4.28 -0.40
CA GLU A 83 -22.40 -3.65 0.31
C GLU A 83 -23.78 -3.99 -0.26
N GLN A 84 -23.83 -4.38 -1.52
CA GLN A 84 -25.10 -4.66 -2.21
C GLN A 84 -25.40 -6.14 -2.39
N GLY A 85 -24.52 -7.02 -1.94
CA GLY A 85 -24.65 -8.44 -2.21
C GLY A 85 -25.07 -9.27 -1.01
N ASN A 86 -24.21 -9.42 -0.05
CA ASN A 86 -24.39 -10.35 1.06
C ASN A 86 -24.21 -9.63 2.41
N PRO A 87 -25.28 -9.54 3.26
CA PRO A 87 -25.17 -8.86 4.56
C PRO A 87 -24.10 -9.45 5.47
N ASP A 88 -23.91 -10.77 5.44
CA ASP A 88 -22.90 -11.41 6.27
C ASP A 88 -21.50 -11.04 5.81
N LEU A 89 -21.28 -10.95 4.50
CA LEU A 89 -20.00 -10.56 3.93
C LEU A 89 -19.71 -9.09 4.23
N LYS A 90 -20.73 -8.23 4.17
CA LYS A 90 -20.59 -6.83 4.54
C LYS A 90 -20.18 -6.71 6.01
N LEU A 91 -20.82 -7.45 6.88
CA LEU A 91 -20.48 -7.46 8.31
C LEU A 91 -19.04 -7.90 8.54
N PHE A 92 -18.61 -8.94 7.83
CA PHE A 92 -17.25 -9.42 7.88
C PHE A 92 -16.25 -8.35 7.47
N VAL A 93 -16.50 -7.69 6.31
CA VAL A 93 -15.63 -6.64 5.79
C VAL A 93 -15.57 -5.47 6.78
N ASP A 94 -16.71 -5.03 7.31
CA ASP A 94 -16.74 -3.93 8.28
C ASP A 94 -15.94 -4.27 9.53
N MET A 95 -16.00 -5.49 10.01
CA MET A 95 -15.22 -5.93 11.17
C MET A 95 -13.72 -5.96 10.88
N CYS A 96 -13.34 -6.33 9.67
CA CYS A 96 -11.92 -6.37 9.28
C CYS A 96 -11.31 -4.98 9.23
N PHE A 97 -12.09 -3.96 8.89
CA PHE A 97 -11.60 -2.59 8.74
C PHE A 97 -11.85 -1.72 9.97
N ASP A 98 -12.46 -2.25 11.00
CA ASP A 98 -12.71 -1.54 12.27
C ASP A 98 -11.80 -2.12 13.36
N PRO A 99 -10.68 -1.44 13.69
CA PRO A 99 -9.77 -1.96 14.70
C PRO A 99 -10.37 -1.96 16.10
N ALA A 100 -11.44 -1.20 16.34
CA ALA A 100 -12.11 -1.15 17.62
C ALA A 100 -13.15 -2.27 17.76
N SER A 101 -13.48 -2.97 16.68
CA SER A 101 -14.46 -4.04 16.71
C SER A 101 -13.87 -5.31 17.32
N PRO A 102 -14.44 -5.83 18.41
CA PRO A 102 -13.97 -7.09 18.96
C PRO A 102 -14.29 -8.25 18.01
N MET A 103 -13.43 -9.25 17.96
CA MET A 103 -13.74 -10.48 17.24
C MET A 103 -14.90 -11.17 17.95
N SER A 104 -16.09 -11.00 17.39
CA SER A 104 -17.33 -11.52 18.00
C SER A 104 -17.63 -12.93 17.53
N GLU A 105 -18.55 -13.58 18.22
CA GLU A 105 -19.10 -14.86 17.79
C GLU A 105 -19.68 -14.79 16.38
N ARG A 106 -20.25 -13.64 16.03
CA ARG A 106 -20.79 -13.41 14.69
C ARG A 106 -19.73 -13.53 13.61
N LEU A 107 -18.55 -12.96 13.85
CA LEU A 107 -17.43 -13.07 12.89
C LEU A 107 -16.99 -14.53 12.71
N LYS A 108 -16.93 -15.28 13.80
CA LYS A 108 -16.60 -16.70 13.74
C LYS A 108 -17.62 -17.50 12.94
N GLU A 109 -18.90 -17.20 13.13
CA GLU A 109 -19.98 -17.84 12.36
C GLU A 109 -19.85 -17.55 10.87
N VAL A 110 -19.59 -16.31 10.51
CA VAL A 110 -19.43 -15.92 9.10
C VAL A 110 -18.24 -16.62 8.46
N LEU A 111 -17.10 -16.67 9.16
CA LEU A 111 -15.91 -17.37 8.67
C LEU A 111 -16.17 -18.87 8.49
N THR A 112 -16.80 -19.50 9.46
CA THR A 112 -17.13 -20.94 9.39
C THR A 112 -18.03 -21.22 8.19
N LYS A 113 -19.05 -20.39 8.00
CA LYS A 113 -19.99 -20.54 6.90
C LYS A 113 -19.30 -20.40 5.55
N MET A 114 -18.40 -19.42 5.42
CA MET A 114 -17.66 -19.21 4.18
C MET A 114 -16.74 -20.39 3.87
N LEU A 115 -16.10 -20.97 4.87
CA LEU A 115 -15.24 -22.14 4.70
C LEU A 115 -16.04 -23.37 4.27
N GLU A 116 -17.22 -23.58 4.85
CA GLU A 116 -18.10 -24.67 4.46
C GLU A 116 -18.56 -24.54 3.01
N GLU A 117 -18.94 -23.34 2.58
CA GLU A 117 -19.32 -23.10 1.20
C GLU A 117 -18.16 -23.36 0.22
N ALA A 118 -16.95 -22.97 0.61
CA ALA A 118 -15.77 -23.22 -0.21
C ALA A 118 -15.47 -24.71 -0.35
N GLU A 119 -15.69 -25.49 0.71
CA GLU A 119 -15.51 -26.96 0.67
C GLU A 119 -16.56 -27.64 -0.23
N GLN A 120 -17.77 -27.11 -0.24
CA GLN A 120 -18.84 -27.68 -1.07
C GLN A 120 -18.67 -27.43 -2.57
N GLU A 121 -17.90 -26.41 -2.94
CA GLU A 121 -17.64 -26.08 -4.33
C GLU A 121 -16.53 -26.92 -4.97
N LYS A 122 -15.88 -27.77 -4.23
CA LYS A 122 -14.81 -28.63 -4.76
C LYS A 122 -15.37 -29.91 -5.38
#